data_1e3a9448c500b92ddd15e522aaf2aa16
#
_entry.id   1e3a9448c500b92ddd15e522aaf2aa16
#
_cell.length_a   1.000
_cell.length_b   1.000
_cell.length_c   1.000
_cell.angle_alpha   90.00
_cell.angle_beta   90.00
_cell.angle_gamma   90.00
#
_symmetry.space_group_name_H-M   'P 1'
#
loop_
_entity.id
_entity.type
_entity.pdbx_description
1 polymer ?
#
loop_
_entity_poly.entity_id
_entity_poly.type
_entity_poly.pdbx_seq_one_letter_code
_entity_poly.pdbx_strand_id
1 'polypeptide(L)'
;TKAIENTLEKGIKKGIIWHTQGSGKTALAFYNVRYLTDYFQNKKVIPKFYFIVDRLDLLIQAKREFTARGLIVHIVDSKADFVTSIKTNTAIHNNTGKPEITVVNIQKFSEEANVTQKQDYDISIQRIYFLDEVHRSYNPQGSFLANLTQSDTNSIKIGLTGTPLITKDYYSKDLFGNYIHKY
;
A
#
# COMPACT_ATOMS: atom_id res chain seq x y z
N THR A 1 7.53 12.20 1.99
CA THR A 1 6.16 12.73 1.98
C THR A 1 5.94 13.70 0.82
N LYS A 2 6.65 14.84 0.74
CA LYS A 2 6.47 15.82 -0.36
C LYS A 2 6.68 15.24 -1.76
N ALA A 3 7.57 14.29 -1.95
CA ALA A 3 7.76 13.62 -3.24
C ALA A 3 6.50 12.86 -3.68
N ILE A 4 5.79 12.24 -2.75
CA ILE A 4 4.50 11.57 -3.03
C ILE A 4 3.45 12.62 -3.41
N GLU A 5 3.29 13.67 -2.62
CA GLU A 5 2.36 14.76 -2.90
C GLU A 5 2.59 15.36 -4.29
N ASN A 6 3.81 15.77 -4.60
CA ASN A 6 4.17 16.33 -5.92
C ASN A 6 3.86 15.36 -7.08
N THR A 7 3.94 14.05 -6.83
CA THR A 7 3.61 13.02 -7.81
C THR A 7 2.09 12.93 -8.01
N LEU A 8 1.34 12.98 -6.90
CA LEU A 8 -0.12 12.98 -6.94
C LEU A 8 -0.72 14.23 -7.58
N GLU A 9 -0.11 15.39 -7.37
CA GLU A 9 -0.54 16.66 -8.01
C GLU A 9 -0.37 16.63 -9.54
N LYS A 10 0.58 15.83 -10.04
CA LYS A 10 0.74 15.55 -11.48
C LYS A 10 -0.24 14.49 -12.01
N GLY A 11 -1.19 14.02 -11.18
CA GLY A 11 -2.13 12.97 -11.55
C GLY A 11 -1.53 11.57 -11.60
N ILE A 12 -0.28 11.40 -11.15
CA ILE A 12 0.41 10.11 -11.16
C ILE A 12 0.12 9.36 -9.86
N LYS A 13 -0.46 8.18 -9.97
CA LYS A 13 -0.88 7.34 -8.83
C LYS A 13 0.09 6.19 -8.51
N LYS A 14 1.27 6.19 -9.09
CA LYS A 14 2.28 5.15 -8.91
C LYS A 14 3.63 5.78 -8.62
N GLY A 15 4.42 5.14 -7.75
CA GLY A 15 5.79 5.59 -7.53
C GLY A 15 6.60 4.62 -6.69
N ILE A 16 7.92 4.60 -6.91
CA ILE A 16 8.87 3.80 -6.15
C ILE A 16 9.74 4.72 -5.32
N ILE A 17 9.87 4.39 -4.04
CA ILE A 17 10.82 5.04 -3.13
C ILE A 17 11.93 4.03 -2.84
N TRP A 18 13.14 4.39 -3.23
CA TRP A 18 14.31 3.64 -2.84
C TRP A 18 14.84 4.16 -1.51
N HIS A 19 14.82 3.30 -0.52
CA HIS A 19 15.22 3.62 0.84
C HIS A 19 16.02 2.44 1.40
N THR A 20 17.26 2.65 1.75
CA THR A 20 18.18 1.58 2.17
C THR A 20 17.60 0.67 3.25
N GLN A 21 18.03 -0.59 3.28
CA GLN A 21 17.53 -1.56 4.24
C GLN A 21 17.83 -1.09 5.69
N GLY A 22 16.86 -1.23 6.59
CA GLY A 22 16.99 -0.75 7.98
C GLY A 22 16.79 0.75 8.18
N SER A 23 16.60 1.55 7.14
CA SER A 23 16.53 3.00 7.19
C SER A 23 15.15 3.58 7.54
N GLY A 24 14.18 2.75 7.97
CA GLY A 24 12.89 3.22 8.47
C GLY A 24 11.76 3.29 7.45
N LYS A 25 11.66 2.34 6.53
CA LYS A 25 10.51 2.24 5.59
C LYS A 25 9.15 2.26 6.29
N THR A 26 9.02 1.58 7.43
CA THR A 26 7.80 1.60 8.25
C THR A 26 7.52 2.98 8.83
N ALA A 27 8.56 3.68 9.29
CA ALA A 27 8.43 5.06 9.76
C ALA A 27 8.01 5.99 8.62
N LEU A 28 8.57 5.81 7.43
CA LEU A 28 8.16 6.55 6.23
C LEU A 28 6.67 6.34 5.93
N ALA A 29 6.19 5.10 5.96
CA ALA A 29 4.78 4.80 5.78
C ALA A 29 3.91 5.48 6.85
N PHE A 30 4.31 5.43 8.13
CA PHE A 30 3.63 6.12 9.22
C PHE A 30 3.45 7.63 8.98
N TYR A 31 4.53 8.34 8.63
CA TYR A 31 4.46 9.77 8.35
C TYR A 31 3.58 10.07 7.14
N ASN A 32 3.60 9.20 6.14
CA ASN A 32 2.73 9.36 4.97
C ASN A 32 1.27 9.07 5.29
N VAL A 33 0.94 8.11 6.16
CA VAL A 33 -0.43 7.90 6.63
C VAL A 33 -0.98 9.18 7.24
N ARG A 34 -0.27 9.79 8.16
CA ARG A 34 -0.71 11.03 8.81
C ARG A 34 -0.87 12.17 7.81
N TYR A 35 0.17 12.42 7.02
CA TYR A 35 0.19 13.52 6.08
C TYR A 35 -0.88 13.39 4.99
N LEU A 36 -1.01 12.20 4.40
CA LEU A 36 -1.99 11.96 3.34
C LEU A 36 -3.43 11.91 3.88
N THR A 37 -3.62 11.60 5.15
CA THR A 37 -4.94 11.75 5.79
C THR A 37 -5.40 13.19 5.68
N ASP A 38 -4.58 14.15 6.12
CA ASP A 38 -4.92 15.57 6.06
C ASP A 38 -5.07 16.05 4.59
N TYR A 39 -4.16 15.61 3.72
CA TYR A 39 -4.19 15.97 2.28
C TYR A 39 -5.50 15.55 1.60
N PHE A 40 -5.98 14.32 1.84
CA PHE A 40 -7.22 13.83 1.23
C PHE A 40 -8.47 14.37 1.93
N GLN A 41 -8.45 14.54 3.24
CA GLN A 41 -9.55 15.15 3.97
C GLN A 41 -9.84 16.58 3.50
N ASN A 42 -8.81 17.36 3.22
CA ASN A 42 -8.95 18.70 2.63
C ASN A 42 -9.61 18.66 1.24
N LYS A 43 -9.49 17.54 0.52
CA LYS A 43 -10.14 17.29 -0.77
C LYS A 43 -11.50 16.59 -0.65
N LYS A 44 -12.02 16.41 0.59
CA LYS A 44 -13.27 15.70 0.89
C LYS A 44 -13.27 14.25 0.40
N VAL A 45 -12.10 13.63 0.39
CA VAL A 45 -11.88 12.22 0.03
C VAL A 45 -11.39 11.47 1.26
N ILE A 46 -11.93 10.30 1.52
CA ILE A 46 -11.55 9.47 2.65
C ILE A 46 -10.39 8.55 2.25
N PRO A 47 -9.19 8.69 2.85
CA PRO A 47 -8.08 7.80 2.56
C PRO A 47 -8.20 6.49 3.33
N LYS A 48 -7.87 5.37 2.68
CA LYS A 48 -7.75 4.06 3.29
C LYS A 48 -6.39 3.47 2.98
N PHE A 49 -5.62 3.18 4.03
CA PHE A 49 -4.21 2.80 3.93
C PHE A 49 -4.00 1.31 4.12
N TYR A 50 -3.15 0.73 3.28
CA TYR A 50 -2.70 -0.65 3.34
C TYR A 50 -1.18 -0.70 3.34
N PHE A 51 -0.60 -1.50 4.22
CA PHE A 51 0.82 -1.82 4.23
C PHE A 51 0.98 -3.30 3.93
N ILE A 52 1.52 -3.60 2.75
CA ILE A 52 1.60 -4.96 2.22
C ILE A 52 3.00 -5.50 2.41
N VAL A 53 3.09 -6.66 3.06
CA VAL A 53 4.34 -7.38 3.33
C VAL A 53 4.25 -8.81 2.78
N ASP A 54 5.40 -9.40 2.51
CA ASP A 54 5.53 -10.76 1.97
C ASP A 54 5.91 -11.82 3.02
N ARG A 55 6.13 -11.41 4.29
CA ARG A 55 6.54 -12.32 5.37
C ARG A 55 5.84 -12.00 6.68
N LEU A 56 5.60 -13.06 7.46
CA LEU A 56 4.89 -12.93 8.74
C LEU A 56 5.68 -12.12 9.78
N ASP A 57 7.00 -12.25 9.82
CA ASP A 57 7.86 -11.48 10.73
C ASP A 57 7.77 -9.98 10.45
N LEU A 58 7.69 -9.58 9.17
CA LEU A 58 7.50 -8.18 8.77
C LEU A 58 6.11 -7.66 9.16
N LEU A 59 5.07 -8.50 9.09
CA LEU A 59 3.74 -8.13 9.57
C LEU A 59 3.75 -7.83 11.07
N ILE A 60 4.36 -8.72 11.86
CA ILE A 60 4.45 -8.56 13.32
C ILE A 60 5.24 -7.29 13.68
N GLN A 61 6.36 -7.06 13.00
CA GLN A 61 7.17 -5.86 13.17
C GLN A 61 6.37 -4.60 12.81
N ALA A 62 5.74 -4.57 11.65
CA ALA A 62 4.95 -3.43 11.18
C ALA A 62 3.80 -3.11 12.15
N LYS A 63 3.06 -4.13 12.61
CA LYS A 63 2.02 -3.98 13.62
C LYS A 63 2.55 -3.28 14.86
N ARG A 64 3.65 -3.81 15.42
CA ARG A 64 4.28 -3.26 16.63
C ARG A 64 4.70 -1.80 16.44
N GLU A 65 5.37 -1.50 15.34
CA GLU A 65 5.87 -0.16 15.05
C GLU A 65 4.76 0.86 14.82
N PHE A 66 3.72 0.53 14.05
CA PHE A 66 2.59 1.41 13.81
C PHE A 66 1.78 1.66 15.10
N THR A 67 1.54 0.60 15.89
CA THR A 67 0.82 0.74 17.18
C THR A 67 1.61 1.62 18.15
N ALA A 68 2.92 1.41 18.27
CA ALA A 68 3.78 2.21 19.14
C ALA A 68 3.79 3.71 18.76
N ARG A 69 3.53 4.03 17.49
CA ARG A 69 3.41 5.40 17.00
C ARG A 69 1.99 5.97 17.06
N GLY A 70 1.04 5.20 17.60
CA GLY A 70 -0.34 5.66 17.86
C GLY A 70 -1.31 5.48 16.69
N LEU A 71 -0.99 4.67 15.67
CA LEU A 71 -1.97 4.26 14.68
C LEU A 71 -2.85 3.13 15.23
N ILE A 72 -4.09 3.10 14.78
CA ILE A 72 -4.94 1.91 14.88
C ILE A 72 -4.53 0.95 13.78
N VAL A 73 -4.18 -0.28 14.14
CA VAL A 73 -3.67 -1.28 13.20
C VAL A 73 -4.64 -2.43 13.06
N HIS A 74 -5.13 -2.63 11.84
CA HIS A 74 -5.91 -3.81 11.45
C HIS A 74 -4.99 -4.83 10.79
N ILE A 75 -5.20 -6.11 11.05
CA ILE A 75 -4.44 -7.19 10.44
C ILE A 75 -5.36 -7.97 9.51
N VAL A 76 -4.87 -8.21 8.31
CA VAL A 76 -5.50 -9.08 7.32
C VAL A 76 -4.49 -10.14 6.91
N ASP A 77 -4.80 -11.38 7.23
CA ASP A 77 -3.94 -12.53 6.94
C ASP A 77 -4.63 -13.59 6.06
N SER A 78 -5.85 -13.32 5.63
CA SER A 78 -6.56 -14.12 4.64
C SER A 78 -6.96 -13.29 3.41
N LYS A 79 -7.02 -13.94 2.24
CA LYS A 79 -7.47 -13.32 1.01
C LYS A 79 -8.93 -12.85 1.10
N ALA A 80 -9.82 -13.66 1.70
CA ALA A 80 -11.23 -13.32 1.83
C ALA A 80 -11.42 -12.04 2.65
N ASP A 81 -10.70 -11.91 3.77
CA ASP A 81 -10.75 -10.72 4.61
C ASP A 81 -10.17 -9.50 3.88
N PHE A 82 -9.13 -9.69 3.07
CA PHE A 82 -8.57 -8.61 2.27
C PHE A 82 -9.58 -8.08 1.24
N VAL A 83 -10.20 -8.97 0.49
CA VAL A 83 -11.24 -8.61 -0.49
C VAL A 83 -12.40 -7.90 0.20
N THR A 84 -12.85 -8.41 1.35
CA THR A 84 -13.88 -7.77 2.16
C THR A 84 -13.44 -6.38 2.62
N SER A 85 -12.23 -6.24 3.12
CA SER A 85 -11.68 -4.96 3.57
C SER A 85 -11.62 -3.92 2.44
N ILE A 86 -11.25 -4.32 1.22
CA ILE A 86 -11.22 -3.41 0.07
C ILE A 86 -12.62 -2.97 -0.35
N LYS A 87 -13.60 -3.89 -0.32
CA LYS A 87 -14.98 -3.63 -0.74
C LYS A 87 -15.79 -2.84 0.29
N THR A 88 -15.38 -2.87 1.54
CA THR A 88 -16.13 -2.20 2.61
C THR A 88 -16.04 -0.69 2.46
N ASN A 89 -17.19 -0.05 2.35
CA ASN A 89 -17.32 1.40 2.25
C ASN A 89 -17.00 2.11 3.57
N THR A 90 -16.85 1.37 4.66
CA THR A 90 -16.45 1.90 5.96
C THR A 90 -14.94 2.16 5.94
N ALA A 91 -14.55 3.39 5.76
CA ALA A 91 -13.13 3.77 5.73
C ALA A 91 -12.53 3.91 7.12
N ILE A 92 -13.36 4.22 8.11
CA ILE A 92 -12.96 4.38 9.51
C ILE A 92 -13.64 3.28 10.31
N HIS A 93 -12.84 2.38 10.88
CA HIS A 93 -13.34 1.28 11.70
C HIS A 93 -13.34 1.60 13.19
N ASN A 94 -12.91 2.80 13.55
CA ASN A 94 -12.82 3.22 14.94
C ASN A 94 -13.57 4.53 15.18
N ASN A 95 -14.20 4.63 16.34
CA ASN A 95 -14.95 5.81 16.75
C ASN A 95 -14.05 6.92 17.36
N THR A 96 -12.73 6.73 17.34
CA THR A 96 -11.79 7.64 18.00
C THR A 96 -11.25 8.73 17.10
N GLY A 97 -11.51 8.65 15.79
CA GLY A 97 -10.95 9.58 14.79
C GLY A 97 -9.43 9.48 14.59
N LYS A 98 -8.78 8.48 15.20
CA LYS A 98 -7.34 8.27 15.03
C LYS A 98 -7.03 7.72 13.64
N PRO A 99 -5.89 8.10 13.04
CA PRO A 99 -5.44 7.50 11.79
C PRO A 99 -5.25 6.00 11.93
N GLU A 100 -5.62 5.25 10.91
CA GLU A 100 -5.55 3.79 10.91
C GLU A 100 -4.87 3.25 9.65
N ILE A 101 -4.33 2.04 9.77
CA ILE A 101 -3.68 1.33 8.68
C ILE A 101 -4.00 -0.16 8.75
N THR A 102 -4.21 -0.77 7.61
CA THR A 102 -4.37 -2.23 7.49
C THR A 102 -3.05 -2.85 7.05
N VAL A 103 -2.50 -3.76 7.84
CA VAL A 103 -1.29 -4.52 7.48
C VAL A 103 -1.71 -5.87 6.92
N VAL A 104 -1.18 -6.19 5.74
CA VAL A 104 -1.57 -7.36 4.95
C VAL A 104 -0.37 -8.24 4.68
N ASN A 105 -0.45 -9.53 5.03
CA ASN A 105 0.55 -10.53 4.64
C ASN A 105 0.07 -11.30 3.41
N ILE A 106 0.73 -11.08 2.28
CA ILE A 106 0.35 -11.73 1.01
C ILE A 106 0.93 -13.14 0.83
N GLN A 107 1.86 -13.57 1.67
CA GLN A 107 2.46 -14.90 1.57
C GLN A 107 1.42 -16.02 1.66
N LYS A 108 0.34 -15.80 2.41
CA LYS A 108 -0.77 -16.74 2.57
C LYS A 108 -1.79 -16.71 1.43
N PHE A 109 -1.64 -15.81 0.49
CA PHE A 109 -2.56 -15.70 -0.63
C PHE A 109 -2.07 -16.61 -1.76
N SER A 110 -2.82 -17.67 -2.04
CA SER A 110 -2.48 -18.59 -3.13
C SER A 110 -2.48 -17.88 -4.48
N GLU A 111 -1.62 -18.33 -5.39
CA GLU A 111 -1.42 -17.72 -6.72
C GLU A 111 -2.67 -17.74 -7.62
N GLU A 112 -3.64 -18.61 -7.36
CA GLU A 112 -4.85 -18.82 -8.16
C GLU A 112 -5.96 -17.78 -7.93
N ALA A 113 -5.60 -16.58 -7.57
CA ALA A 113 -6.59 -15.65 -7.16
C ALA A 113 -7.01 -14.68 -8.25
N ASN A 114 -8.04 -14.97 -8.98
CA ASN A 114 -8.88 -13.94 -9.55
C ASN A 114 -9.39 -13.02 -8.44
N VAL A 115 -8.61 -12.01 -8.11
CA VAL A 115 -9.03 -10.96 -7.22
C VAL A 115 -9.92 -10.05 -8.04
N THR A 116 -11.21 -10.30 -7.91
CA THR A 116 -12.29 -9.42 -8.33
C THR A 116 -12.18 -8.86 -9.75
N GLN A 117 -12.99 -9.41 -10.63
CA GLN A 117 -13.49 -8.69 -11.79
C GLN A 117 -13.89 -7.26 -11.37
N LYS A 118 -13.72 -6.30 -12.27
CA LYS A 118 -14.15 -4.90 -12.15
C LYS A 118 -15.38 -4.80 -11.25
N GLN A 119 -15.22 -4.20 -10.10
CA GLN A 119 -16.35 -3.86 -9.24
C GLN A 119 -16.31 -2.36 -9.03
N ASP A 120 -17.49 -1.79 -8.91
CA ASP A 120 -17.69 -0.38 -8.61
C ASP A 120 -17.07 -0.05 -7.25
N TYR A 121 -15.83 0.40 -7.27
CA TYR A 121 -15.17 0.93 -6.08
C TYR A 121 -15.76 2.29 -5.77
N ASP A 122 -16.12 2.51 -4.51
CA ASP A 122 -16.59 3.81 -4.06
C ASP A 122 -15.53 4.89 -4.35
N ILE A 123 -15.91 5.87 -5.16
CA ILE A 123 -15.04 6.97 -5.58
C ILE A 123 -14.75 7.96 -4.45
N SER A 124 -15.54 7.94 -3.37
CA SER A 124 -15.31 8.74 -2.17
C SER A 124 -14.16 8.23 -1.32
N ILE A 125 -13.69 7.00 -1.57
CA ILE A 125 -12.59 6.35 -0.86
C ILE A 125 -11.37 6.27 -1.74
N GLN A 126 -10.26 6.89 -1.31
CA GLN A 126 -8.96 6.74 -1.96
C GLN A 126 -8.16 5.63 -1.25
N ARG A 127 -7.97 4.50 -1.91
CA ARG A 127 -7.10 3.43 -1.40
C ARG A 127 -5.65 3.73 -1.73
N ILE A 128 -4.78 3.55 -0.73
CA ILE A 128 -3.34 3.83 -0.81
C ILE A 128 -2.61 2.59 -0.33
N TYR A 129 -1.84 1.98 -1.20
CA TYR A 129 -1.04 0.80 -0.92
C TYR A 129 0.43 1.16 -0.78
N PHE A 130 1.02 0.87 0.36
CA PHE A 130 2.47 0.82 0.57
C PHE A 130 2.90 -0.63 0.43
N LEU A 131 3.79 -0.91 -0.51
CA LEU A 131 4.24 -2.26 -0.82
C LEU A 131 5.70 -2.39 -0.44
N ASP A 132 5.98 -3.17 0.60
CA ASP A 132 7.33 -3.36 1.09
C ASP A 132 8.08 -4.38 0.23
N GLU A 133 9.40 -4.14 0.05
CA GLU A 133 10.34 -4.99 -0.69
C GLU A 133 9.85 -5.39 -2.10
N VAL A 134 9.40 -4.41 -2.89
CA VAL A 134 8.81 -4.62 -4.23
C VAL A 134 9.69 -5.38 -5.23
N HIS A 135 10.97 -5.61 -4.91
CA HIS A 135 11.90 -6.35 -5.77
C HIS A 135 11.84 -7.87 -5.58
N ARG A 136 11.21 -8.38 -4.51
CA ARG A 136 11.30 -9.81 -4.13
C ARG A 136 10.13 -10.68 -4.55
N SER A 137 8.92 -10.15 -4.54
CA SER A 137 7.72 -11.01 -4.40
C SER A 137 6.70 -10.86 -5.51
N TYR A 138 7.00 -10.08 -6.53
CA TYR A 138 5.96 -9.69 -7.48
C TYR A 138 6.16 -10.33 -8.85
N ASN A 139 5.66 -11.58 -8.98
CA ASN A 139 5.55 -12.21 -10.28
C ASN A 139 4.39 -11.56 -11.07
N PRO A 140 4.66 -10.91 -12.21
CA PRO A 140 3.63 -10.16 -12.94
C PRO A 140 2.58 -11.05 -13.61
N GLN A 141 2.85 -12.34 -13.78
CA GLN A 141 2.03 -13.23 -14.59
C GLN A 141 1.03 -14.08 -13.82
N GLY A 142 0.72 -13.77 -12.57
CA GLY A 142 -0.23 -14.56 -11.79
C GLY A 142 -0.28 -14.21 -10.32
N SER A 143 0.45 -13.20 -9.90
CA SER A 143 0.45 -12.81 -8.51
C SER A 143 -0.83 -12.07 -8.13
N PHE A 144 -1.30 -12.28 -6.92
CA PHE A 144 -2.38 -11.53 -6.29
C PHE A 144 -2.22 -10.01 -6.47
N LEU A 145 -1.01 -9.49 -6.40
CA LEU A 145 -0.72 -8.06 -6.56
C LEU A 145 -0.86 -7.55 -7.98
N ALA A 146 -0.50 -8.34 -8.98
CA ALA A 146 -0.73 -7.97 -10.37
C ALA A 146 -2.25 -7.84 -10.62
N ASN A 147 -3.02 -8.80 -10.12
CA ASN A 147 -4.48 -8.77 -10.21
C ASN A 147 -5.09 -7.59 -9.46
N LEU A 148 -4.63 -7.30 -8.24
CA LEU A 148 -5.05 -6.13 -7.48
C LEU A 148 -4.73 -4.82 -8.22
N THR A 149 -3.56 -4.75 -8.84
CA THR A 149 -3.12 -3.57 -9.58
C THR A 149 -3.96 -3.33 -10.82
N GLN A 150 -4.41 -4.39 -11.48
CA GLN A 150 -5.28 -4.31 -12.64
C GLN A 150 -6.74 -4.03 -12.26
N SER A 151 -7.22 -4.57 -11.15
CA SER A 151 -8.60 -4.41 -10.71
C SER A 151 -8.86 -3.06 -10.04
N ASP A 152 -7.94 -2.56 -9.22
CA ASP A 152 -8.04 -1.27 -8.54
C ASP A 152 -7.17 -0.20 -9.22
N THR A 153 -7.63 0.24 -10.39
CA THR A 153 -6.92 1.24 -11.20
C THR A 153 -6.89 2.63 -10.56
N ASN A 154 -7.84 2.92 -9.67
CA ASN A 154 -7.94 4.22 -8.99
C ASN A 154 -7.07 4.32 -7.73
N SER A 155 -6.51 3.22 -7.27
CA SER A 155 -5.65 3.25 -6.08
C SER A 155 -4.29 3.89 -6.33
N ILE A 156 -3.72 4.41 -5.26
CA ILE A 156 -2.35 4.89 -5.23
C ILE A 156 -1.45 3.75 -4.79
N LYS A 157 -0.34 3.54 -5.49
CA LYS A 157 0.61 2.45 -5.25
C LYS A 157 2.00 3.00 -5.05
N ILE A 158 2.54 2.81 -3.85
CA ILE A 158 3.85 3.29 -3.45
C ILE A 158 4.71 2.09 -3.11
N GLY A 159 5.61 1.76 -4.01
CA GLY A 159 6.59 0.69 -3.80
C GLY A 159 7.74 1.17 -2.92
N LEU A 160 8.08 0.41 -1.90
CA LEU A 160 9.22 0.64 -1.04
C LEU A 160 10.27 -0.44 -1.32
N THR A 161 11.52 -0.05 -1.53
CA THR A 161 12.59 -1.02 -1.78
C THR A 161 13.90 -0.61 -1.14
N GLY A 162 14.59 -1.58 -0.55
CA GLY A 162 15.95 -1.41 -0.02
C GLY A 162 17.03 -1.64 -1.07
N THR A 163 16.69 -2.24 -2.19
CA THR A 163 17.62 -2.59 -3.27
C THR A 163 17.28 -1.79 -4.53
N PRO A 164 18.27 -1.26 -5.25
CA PRO A 164 17.99 -0.64 -6.54
C PRO A 164 17.45 -1.69 -7.50
N LEU A 165 16.37 -1.36 -8.19
CA LEU A 165 15.83 -2.19 -9.27
C LEU A 165 16.80 -2.11 -10.45
N ILE A 166 17.52 -3.19 -10.69
CA ILE A 166 18.43 -3.33 -11.81
C ILE A 166 17.62 -3.61 -13.08
N THR A 167 18.21 -3.41 -14.25
CA THR A 167 17.58 -3.45 -15.59
C THR A 167 16.72 -4.70 -15.91
N LYS A 168 16.84 -5.78 -15.16
CA LYS A 168 16.00 -6.98 -15.30
C LYS A 168 14.64 -6.89 -14.60
N ASP A 169 14.42 -5.86 -13.78
CA ASP A 169 13.19 -5.67 -13.01
C ASP A 169 12.20 -4.71 -13.71
N TYR A 170 12.10 -4.79 -15.04
CA TYR A 170 11.12 -4.01 -15.82
C TYR A 170 9.70 -4.16 -15.27
N TYR A 171 9.36 -5.33 -14.79
CA TYR A 171 8.04 -5.65 -14.25
C TYR A 171 7.65 -4.83 -13.01
N SER A 172 8.60 -4.54 -12.13
CA SER A 172 8.32 -3.70 -10.96
C SER A 172 8.02 -2.26 -11.36
N LYS A 173 8.67 -1.75 -12.42
CA LYS A 173 8.40 -0.41 -12.95
C LYS A 173 7.04 -0.34 -13.65
N ASP A 174 6.64 -1.39 -14.35
CA ASP A 174 5.32 -1.46 -14.99
C ASP A 174 4.19 -1.45 -13.95
N LEU A 175 4.38 -2.15 -12.84
CA LEU A 175 3.42 -2.21 -11.75
C LEU A 175 3.40 -0.93 -10.90
N PHE A 176 4.57 -0.41 -10.54
CA PHE A 176 4.71 0.64 -9.53
C PHE A 176 5.17 1.99 -10.10
N GLY A 177 5.47 2.07 -11.39
CA GLY A 177 5.95 3.30 -12.01
C GLY A 177 7.43 3.59 -11.76
N ASN A 178 7.80 4.86 -11.95
CA ASN A 178 9.18 5.31 -11.81
C ASN A 178 9.56 5.60 -10.35
N TYR A 179 10.87 5.73 -10.13
CA TYR A 179 11.36 6.27 -8.86
C TYR A 179 10.88 7.71 -8.67
N ILE A 180 10.20 7.95 -7.56
CA ILE A 180 9.78 9.29 -7.15
C ILE A 180 10.72 9.88 -6.09
N HIS A 181 11.49 9.03 -5.43
CA HIS A 181 12.52 9.45 -4.48
C HIS A 181 13.59 8.36 -4.27
N LYS A 182 14.82 8.80 -4.01
CA LYS A 182 15.96 7.94 -3.67
C LYS A 182 16.66 8.54 -2.44
N TYR A 183 16.91 7.73 -1.44
CA TYR A 183 17.67 8.08 -0.24
C TYR A 183 19.05 7.42 -0.25
#